data_9cdccb89706e207ad4ef3a6eb6ac34af
#
_entry.id   9cdccb89706e207ad4ef3a6eb6ac34af
#
_cell.length_a   1.000
_cell.length_b   1.000
_cell.length_c   1.000
_cell.angle_alpha   90.00
_cell.angle_beta   90.00
_cell.angle_gamma   90.00
#
_symmetry.space_group_name_H-M   'P 1'
#
loop_
_entity.id
_entity.type
_entity.pdbx_description
1 polymer ?
#
loop_
_entity_poly.entity_id
_entity_poly.type
_entity_poly.pdbx_seq_one_letter_code
_entity_poly.pdbx_strand_id
1 'polypeptide(L)'
;MSSDAWREERVRIRGTLLSIQRRGHGQAFYWGHGLTSSSTQEDQTGLRLWDRLREGWEVLRVDARGHGASSGGTDPNAYRWSELAADLLALADTLGHDRFVAGGASMGAATALHAAVAAPGRIGALVLMIPPTAWVTRAAQASRYRTDADLVEREGLEALVAAAASHPPIPIFSGLFDPAEMARARYAAFAASVLQAIFRGAAASDFPDPDAVARLRQPTLLLAWEGDEGHPLSTAVRLSELLPNATLSVAGRLQDLGAWPRLVAEFCARYSV
;
A
#
# COMPACT_ATOMS: atom_id res chain seq x y z
N MET A 1 -1.32 -25.53 17.89
CA MET A 1 -1.19 -24.06 17.95
C MET A 1 -2.33 -23.48 17.13
N SER A 2 -3.05 -22.48 17.62
CA SER A 2 -4.16 -21.87 16.88
C SER A 2 -3.64 -21.34 15.53
N SER A 3 -4.25 -21.75 14.41
CA SER A 3 -3.92 -21.29 13.06
C SER A 3 -4.15 -19.78 12.85
N ASP A 4 -4.71 -19.12 13.85
CA ASP A 4 -5.18 -17.72 13.82
C ASP A 4 -4.17 -16.72 14.42
N ALA A 5 -3.02 -17.18 14.93
CA ALA A 5 -1.98 -16.31 15.45
C ALA A 5 -1.10 -15.78 14.31
N TRP A 6 -0.75 -14.48 14.36
CA TRP A 6 0.24 -13.90 13.46
C TRP A 6 1.61 -14.50 13.70
N ARG A 7 2.30 -14.86 12.62
CA ARG A 7 3.69 -15.31 12.62
C ARG A 7 4.51 -14.30 11.84
N GLU A 8 5.64 -13.91 12.41
CA GLU A 8 6.60 -13.03 11.72
C GLU A 8 7.67 -13.87 11.07
N GLU A 9 7.97 -13.59 9.83
CA GLU A 9 9.00 -14.27 9.05
C GLU A 9 9.83 -13.24 8.29
N ARG A 10 11.08 -13.58 8.00
CA ARG A 10 11.95 -12.79 7.13
C ARG A 10 12.34 -13.61 5.93
N VAL A 11 12.03 -13.12 4.75
CA VAL A 11 12.27 -13.81 3.48
C VAL A 11 13.23 -13.00 2.61
N ARG A 12 14.27 -13.66 2.11
CA ARG A 12 15.23 -13.00 1.21
C ARG A 12 14.67 -12.97 -0.21
N ILE A 13 14.45 -11.77 -0.72
CA ILE A 13 13.84 -11.51 -2.04
C ILE A 13 14.70 -10.50 -2.80
N ARG A 14 15.17 -10.85 -3.99
CA ARG A 14 15.87 -9.94 -4.90
C ARG A 14 16.94 -9.07 -4.21
N GLY A 15 17.74 -9.70 -3.35
CA GLY A 15 18.84 -9.04 -2.62
C GLY A 15 18.44 -8.26 -1.37
N THR A 16 17.15 -8.18 -1.03
CA THR A 16 16.65 -7.59 0.23
C THR A 16 16.09 -8.66 1.16
N LEU A 17 15.96 -8.35 2.44
CA LEU A 17 15.30 -9.19 3.45
C LEU A 17 13.97 -8.53 3.79
N LEU A 18 12.87 -9.09 3.27
CA LEU A 18 11.52 -8.61 3.55
C LEU A 18 11.00 -9.21 4.87
N SER A 19 10.40 -8.38 5.69
CA SER A 19 9.61 -8.80 6.85
C SER A 19 8.17 -9.00 6.43
N ILE A 20 7.60 -10.15 6.80
CA ILE A 20 6.21 -10.48 6.53
C ILE A 20 5.55 -10.95 7.82
N GLN A 21 4.31 -10.58 7.98
CA GLN A 21 3.41 -11.15 8.98
C GLN A 21 2.39 -12.00 8.24
N ARG A 22 2.27 -13.27 8.63
CA ARG A 22 1.30 -14.19 8.02
C ARG A 22 0.41 -14.86 9.04
N ARG A 23 -0.83 -15.13 8.65
CA ARG A 23 -1.86 -15.76 9.48
C ARG A 23 -2.77 -16.64 8.63
N GLY A 24 -3.21 -17.76 9.18
CA GLY A 24 -4.13 -18.68 8.52
C GLY A 24 -3.44 -19.61 7.52
N HIS A 25 -4.23 -20.20 6.65
CA HIS A 25 -3.81 -21.09 5.57
C HIS A 25 -4.88 -21.13 4.48
N GLY A 26 -4.52 -21.53 3.29
CA GLY A 26 -5.44 -21.59 2.13
C GLY A 26 -5.08 -20.59 1.06
N GLN A 27 -6.05 -19.88 0.51
CA GLN A 27 -5.81 -18.89 -0.51
C GLN A 27 -5.02 -17.70 0.00
N ALA A 28 -3.99 -17.30 -0.73
CA ALA A 28 -3.13 -16.20 -0.32
C ALA A 28 -3.77 -14.84 -0.63
N PHE A 29 -3.82 -13.99 0.40
CA PHE A 29 -4.17 -12.58 0.32
C PHE A 29 -2.97 -11.75 0.77
N TYR A 30 -2.31 -11.10 -0.18
CA TYR A 30 -1.19 -10.22 0.08
C TYR A 30 -1.65 -8.79 0.28
N TRP A 31 -1.17 -8.16 1.36
CA TRP A 31 -1.46 -6.78 1.70
C TRP A 31 -0.18 -5.95 1.83
N GLY A 32 -0.10 -4.87 1.04
CA GLY A 32 0.96 -3.87 1.10
C GLY A 32 0.48 -2.57 1.75
N HIS A 33 1.30 -2.00 2.63
CA HIS A 33 1.03 -0.73 3.30
C HIS A 33 1.31 0.50 2.42
N GLY A 34 0.92 1.69 2.90
CA GLY A 34 1.20 2.98 2.27
C GLY A 34 2.67 3.43 2.39
N LEU A 35 3.05 4.42 1.58
CA LEU A 35 4.38 5.05 1.64
C LEU A 35 4.66 5.56 3.06
N THR A 36 5.86 5.31 3.56
CA THR A 36 6.31 5.65 4.93
C THR A 36 5.47 5.04 6.06
N SER A 37 4.74 3.95 5.79
CA SER A 37 4.04 3.15 6.77
C SER A 37 4.71 1.78 6.97
N SER A 38 4.08 0.91 7.72
CA SER A 38 4.47 -0.50 7.92
C SER A 38 3.27 -1.31 8.41
N SER A 39 3.39 -2.62 8.43
CA SER A 39 2.37 -3.51 9.01
C SER A 39 2.03 -3.12 10.46
N THR A 40 3.04 -2.80 11.26
CA THR A 40 2.85 -2.37 12.67
C THR A 40 2.13 -1.02 12.77
N GLN A 41 2.47 -0.06 11.90
CA GLN A 41 1.80 1.26 11.91
C GLN A 41 0.34 1.17 11.45
N GLU A 42 0.03 0.30 10.48
CA GLU A 42 -1.35 0.06 10.07
C GLU A 42 -2.23 -0.49 11.22
N ASP A 43 -1.66 -1.29 12.11
CA ASP A 43 -2.39 -1.77 13.30
C ASP A 43 -2.86 -0.61 14.20
N GLN A 44 -2.11 0.49 14.24
CA GLN A 44 -2.45 1.68 15.02
C GLN A 44 -3.60 2.49 14.40
N THR A 45 -3.83 2.38 13.09
CA THR A 45 -4.94 3.09 12.43
C THR A 45 -6.31 2.47 12.71
N GLY A 46 -6.35 1.22 13.15
CA GLY A 46 -7.59 0.47 13.36
C GLY A 46 -8.27 -0.02 12.06
N LEU A 47 -7.76 0.36 10.89
CA LEU A 47 -8.28 -0.07 9.58
C LEU A 47 -7.71 -1.45 9.20
N ARG A 48 -8.17 -2.49 9.88
CA ARG A 48 -7.74 -3.87 9.65
C ARG A 48 -8.64 -4.56 8.64
N LEU A 49 -8.45 -4.30 7.36
CA LEU A 49 -9.32 -4.80 6.28
C LEU A 49 -9.39 -6.33 6.22
N TRP A 50 -8.33 -7.00 6.65
CA TRP A 50 -8.20 -8.46 6.66
C TRP A 50 -8.82 -9.15 7.87
N ASP A 51 -9.31 -8.42 8.86
CA ASP A 51 -9.78 -9.03 10.13
C ASP A 51 -10.96 -9.98 9.97
N ARG A 52 -11.71 -9.86 8.89
CA ARG A 52 -12.82 -10.73 8.56
C ARG A 52 -12.47 -11.86 7.59
N LEU A 53 -11.24 -11.88 7.07
CA LEU A 53 -10.72 -13.04 6.33
C LEU A 53 -10.30 -14.10 7.33
N ARG A 54 -11.01 -15.23 7.34
CA ARG A 54 -10.85 -16.30 8.33
C ARG A 54 -10.47 -17.61 7.65
N GLU A 55 -11.23 -18.65 7.90
CA GLU A 55 -11.00 -19.98 7.36
C GLU A 55 -10.88 -19.97 5.83
N GLY A 56 -9.91 -20.72 5.32
CA GLY A 56 -9.62 -20.81 3.89
C GLY A 56 -8.74 -19.68 3.32
N TRP A 57 -8.33 -18.72 4.17
CA TRP A 57 -7.44 -17.62 3.75
C TRP A 57 -6.12 -17.62 4.51
N GLU A 58 -5.05 -17.45 3.77
CA GLU A 58 -3.75 -17.06 4.30
C GLU A 58 -3.53 -15.58 4.05
N VAL A 59 -3.50 -14.78 5.10
CA VAL A 59 -3.26 -13.34 5.01
C VAL A 59 -1.77 -13.06 5.23
N LEU A 60 -1.16 -12.37 4.27
CA LEU A 60 0.24 -11.95 4.31
C LEU A 60 0.32 -10.43 4.26
N ARG A 61 0.83 -9.82 5.33
CA ARG A 61 1.12 -8.39 5.42
C ARG A 61 2.61 -8.21 5.19
N VAL A 62 2.97 -7.40 4.21
CA VAL A 62 4.35 -7.27 3.76
C VAL A 62 4.86 -5.88 4.10
N ASP A 63 5.92 -5.80 4.89
CA ASP A 63 6.70 -4.58 4.98
C ASP A 63 7.51 -4.44 3.68
N ALA A 64 7.20 -3.42 2.91
CA ALA A 64 7.91 -3.16 1.67
C ALA A 64 9.39 -2.90 1.92
N ARG A 65 10.24 -3.10 0.91
CA ARG A 65 11.66 -2.75 0.95
C ARG A 65 11.88 -1.41 1.64
N GLY A 66 12.79 -1.35 2.63
CA GLY A 66 13.15 -0.15 3.38
C GLY A 66 12.12 0.36 4.37
N HIS A 67 10.99 -0.35 4.55
CA HIS A 67 9.94 0.01 5.48
C HIS A 67 9.83 -1.01 6.61
N GLY A 68 9.31 -0.58 7.75
CA GLY A 68 9.07 -1.43 8.92
C GLY A 68 10.32 -2.22 9.32
N ALA A 69 10.20 -3.55 9.39
CA ALA A 69 11.31 -4.44 9.74
C ALA A 69 12.04 -5.01 8.50
N SER A 70 11.68 -4.59 7.29
CA SER A 70 12.36 -4.96 6.05
C SER A 70 13.66 -4.19 5.86
N SER A 71 14.69 -4.86 5.32
CA SER A 71 15.92 -4.17 4.97
C SER A 71 15.73 -3.26 3.75
N GLY A 72 16.54 -2.20 3.68
CA GLY A 72 16.56 -1.24 2.58
C GLY A 72 17.97 -0.76 2.29
N GLY A 73 18.16 -0.15 1.13
CA GLY A 73 19.39 0.50 0.71
C GLY A 73 19.13 1.95 0.30
N THR A 74 20.10 2.58 -0.33
CA THR A 74 20.05 4.00 -0.71
C THR A 74 19.88 4.24 -2.21
N ASP A 75 19.64 3.19 -3.01
CA ASP A 75 19.32 3.33 -4.43
C ASP A 75 17.84 3.68 -4.62
N PRO A 76 17.49 4.88 -5.12
CA PRO A 76 16.10 5.27 -5.34
C PRO A 76 15.37 4.37 -6.35
N ASN A 77 16.07 3.79 -7.31
CA ASN A 77 15.43 2.95 -8.32
C ASN A 77 14.80 1.70 -7.70
N ALA A 78 15.40 1.17 -6.64
CA ALA A 78 14.88 0.01 -5.91
C ALA A 78 13.50 0.25 -5.25
N TYR A 79 13.10 1.52 -5.09
CA TYR A 79 11.83 1.93 -4.47
C TYR A 79 10.76 2.37 -5.46
N ARG A 80 11.01 2.20 -6.76
CA ARG A 80 9.94 2.39 -7.75
C ARG A 80 8.83 1.38 -7.53
N TRP A 81 7.59 1.81 -7.71
CA TRP A 81 6.44 0.93 -7.47
C TRP A 81 6.44 -0.33 -8.34
N SER A 82 6.99 -0.26 -9.54
CA SER A 82 7.24 -1.44 -10.40
C SER A 82 8.25 -2.41 -9.79
N GLU A 83 9.28 -1.91 -9.10
CA GLU A 83 10.27 -2.75 -8.42
C GLU A 83 9.69 -3.41 -7.16
N LEU A 84 8.86 -2.65 -6.41
CA LEU A 84 8.12 -3.23 -5.29
C LEU A 84 7.12 -4.32 -5.76
N ALA A 85 6.53 -4.16 -6.93
CA ALA A 85 5.68 -5.18 -7.54
C ALA A 85 6.48 -6.43 -7.93
N ALA A 86 7.71 -6.25 -8.44
CA ALA A 86 8.61 -7.37 -8.72
C ALA A 86 9.04 -8.08 -7.41
N ASP A 87 9.22 -7.35 -6.31
CA ASP A 87 9.46 -7.96 -4.99
C ASP A 87 8.26 -8.77 -4.51
N LEU A 88 7.03 -8.26 -4.68
CA LEU A 88 5.79 -8.97 -4.33
C LEU A 88 5.65 -10.28 -5.12
N LEU A 89 5.88 -10.25 -6.44
CA LEU A 89 5.82 -11.45 -7.28
C LEU A 89 6.88 -12.47 -6.89
N ALA A 90 8.13 -12.03 -6.66
CA ALA A 90 9.21 -12.91 -6.23
C ALA A 90 8.97 -13.49 -4.81
N LEU A 91 8.30 -12.73 -3.92
CA LEU A 91 7.88 -13.25 -2.61
C LEU A 91 6.83 -14.35 -2.78
N ALA A 92 5.83 -14.13 -3.64
CA ALA A 92 4.81 -15.13 -3.93
C ALA A 92 5.42 -16.41 -4.52
N ASP A 93 6.40 -16.29 -5.43
CA ASP A 93 7.16 -17.44 -5.97
C ASP A 93 7.89 -18.20 -4.87
N THR A 94 8.58 -17.48 -3.99
CA THR A 94 9.35 -18.08 -2.88
C THR A 94 8.46 -18.83 -1.90
N LEU A 95 7.23 -18.36 -1.70
CA LEU A 95 6.25 -18.98 -0.79
C LEU A 95 5.37 -20.04 -1.49
N GLY A 96 5.55 -20.26 -2.81
CA GLY A 96 4.80 -21.25 -3.58
C GLY A 96 3.36 -20.87 -3.90
N HIS A 97 3.06 -19.57 -3.96
CA HIS A 97 1.73 -19.08 -4.31
C HIS A 97 1.64 -18.78 -5.80
N ASP A 98 1.12 -19.70 -6.59
CA ASP A 98 0.98 -19.55 -8.04
C ASP A 98 -0.03 -18.47 -8.42
N ARG A 99 -1.13 -18.36 -7.68
CA ARG A 99 -2.16 -17.35 -7.86
C ARG A 99 -2.66 -16.84 -6.52
N PHE A 100 -2.89 -15.52 -6.42
CA PHE A 100 -3.25 -14.88 -5.15
C PHE A 100 -4.08 -13.61 -5.35
N VAL A 101 -4.72 -13.16 -4.27
CA VAL A 101 -5.31 -11.83 -4.20
C VAL A 101 -4.25 -10.83 -3.78
N ALA A 102 -4.07 -9.76 -4.55
CA ALA A 102 -3.15 -8.68 -4.22
C ALA A 102 -3.94 -7.44 -3.77
N GLY A 103 -3.57 -6.88 -2.65
CA GLY A 103 -4.17 -5.65 -2.15
C GLY A 103 -3.17 -4.74 -1.45
N GLY A 104 -3.61 -3.54 -1.16
CA GLY A 104 -2.81 -2.60 -0.40
C GLY A 104 -3.41 -1.21 -0.32
N ALA A 105 -2.79 -0.39 0.54
CA ALA A 105 -3.12 1.01 0.71
C ALA A 105 -2.12 1.89 -0.04
N SER A 106 -2.59 2.88 -0.79
CA SER A 106 -1.73 3.90 -1.41
C SER A 106 -0.60 3.28 -2.25
N MET A 107 0.66 3.37 -1.80
CA MET A 107 1.81 2.70 -2.43
C MET A 107 1.58 1.19 -2.60
N GLY A 108 0.97 0.53 -1.62
CA GLY A 108 0.61 -0.89 -1.71
C GLY A 108 -0.41 -1.17 -2.81
N ALA A 109 -1.40 -0.28 -2.99
CA ALA A 109 -2.37 -0.36 -4.09
C ALA A 109 -1.66 -0.20 -5.46
N ALA A 110 -0.73 0.75 -5.56
CA ALA A 110 0.08 0.93 -6.77
C ALA A 110 0.94 -0.30 -7.06
N THR A 111 1.57 -0.87 -6.04
CA THR A 111 2.36 -2.11 -6.13
C THR A 111 1.51 -3.27 -6.64
N ALA A 112 0.32 -3.47 -6.09
CA ALA A 112 -0.60 -4.53 -6.52
C ALA A 112 -1.06 -4.35 -7.98
N LEU A 113 -1.33 -3.10 -8.39
CA LEU A 113 -1.73 -2.81 -9.77
C LEU A 113 -0.58 -3.05 -10.77
N HIS A 114 0.67 -2.66 -10.43
CA HIS A 114 1.86 -2.98 -11.23
C HIS A 114 2.07 -4.49 -11.33
N ALA A 115 1.89 -5.25 -10.24
CA ALA A 115 2.01 -6.70 -10.24
C ALA A 115 0.95 -7.34 -11.17
N ALA A 116 -0.29 -6.83 -11.16
CA ALA A 116 -1.35 -7.31 -12.03
C ALA A 116 -1.08 -7.05 -13.51
N VAL A 117 -0.48 -5.90 -13.86
CA VAL A 117 -0.09 -5.60 -15.24
C VAL A 117 1.10 -6.45 -15.67
N ALA A 118 2.10 -6.63 -14.79
CA ALA A 118 3.31 -7.41 -15.11
C ALA A 118 3.03 -8.92 -15.21
N ALA A 119 2.12 -9.45 -14.39
CA ALA A 119 1.81 -10.89 -14.33
C ALA A 119 0.30 -11.13 -14.13
N PRO A 120 -0.53 -10.82 -15.14
CA PRO A 120 -1.99 -10.87 -14.97
C PRO A 120 -2.53 -12.26 -14.62
N GLY A 121 -1.86 -13.33 -15.02
CA GLY A 121 -2.23 -14.70 -14.65
C GLY A 121 -2.01 -15.05 -13.19
N ARG A 122 -1.15 -14.31 -12.48
CA ARG A 122 -0.79 -14.53 -11.08
C ARG A 122 -1.77 -13.86 -10.11
N ILE A 123 -2.43 -12.80 -10.54
CA ILE A 123 -3.34 -12.02 -9.69
C ILE A 123 -4.77 -12.46 -9.96
N GLY A 124 -5.40 -13.04 -8.95
CA GLY A 124 -6.78 -13.52 -9.03
C GLY A 124 -7.82 -12.41 -8.84
N ALA A 125 -7.56 -11.49 -7.93
CA ALA A 125 -8.38 -10.31 -7.67
C ALA A 125 -7.53 -9.19 -7.05
N LEU A 126 -8.03 -7.96 -7.08
CA LEU A 126 -7.37 -6.77 -6.53
C LEU A 126 -8.23 -6.11 -5.44
N VAL A 127 -7.59 -5.68 -4.35
CA VAL A 127 -8.19 -4.82 -3.32
C VAL A 127 -7.35 -3.56 -3.18
N LEU A 128 -7.78 -2.46 -3.80
CA LEU A 128 -7.02 -1.22 -3.89
C LEU A 128 -7.63 -0.16 -2.97
N MET A 129 -7.01 0.06 -1.81
CA MET A 129 -7.44 1.05 -0.85
C MET A 129 -6.71 2.37 -1.07
N ILE A 130 -7.47 3.46 -1.09
CA ILE A 130 -6.97 4.83 -1.24
C ILE A 130 -5.88 4.93 -2.33
N PRO A 131 -6.23 4.64 -3.60
CA PRO A 131 -5.27 4.76 -4.69
C PRO A 131 -4.59 6.14 -4.67
N PRO A 132 -3.25 6.23 -4.76
CA PRO A 132 -2.56 7.51 -4.68
C PRO A 132 -2.81 8.36 -5.94
N THR A 133 -2.30 9.60 -5.93
CA THR A 133 -2.23 10.42 -7.15
C THR A 133 -1.61 9.62 -8.29
N ALA A 134 -2.18 9.74 -9.48
CA ALA A 134 -1.72 9.03 -10.67
C ALA A 134 -1.94 9.87 -11.93
N TRP A 135 -1.17 9.60 -12.95
CA TRP A 135 -1.27 10.22 -14.28
C TRP A 135 -1.34 11.73 -14.20
N VAL A 136 -2.52 12.32 -14.47
CA VAL A 136 -2.72 13.78 -14.49
C VAL A 136 -2.43 14.44 -13.14
N THR A 137 -2.76 13.75 -12.04
CA THR A 137 -2.58 14.29 -10.68
C THR A 137 -1.19 14.00 -10.09
N ARG A 138 -0.38 13.16 -10.77
CA ARG A 138 0.88 12.65 -10.24
C ARG A 138 1.98 13.70 -10.11
N ALA A 139 2.07 14.64 -11.03
CA ALA A 139 3.21 15.58 -11.14
C ALA A 139 3.41 16.41 -9.86
N ALA A 140 2.33 16.93 -9.26
CA ALA A 140 2.38 17.74 -8.03
C ALA A 140 2.91 16.92 -6.85
N GLN A 141 2.38 15.71 -6.66
CA GLN A 141 2.81 14.82 -5.58
C GLN A 141 4.25 14.33 -5.76
N ALA A 142 4.66 14.03 -6.99
CA ALA A 142 6.05 13.69 -7.28
C ALA A 142 7.01 14.84 -6.95
N SER A 143 6.61 16.09 -7.22
CA SER A 143 7.39 17.27 -6.81
C SER A 143 7.51 17.36 -5.30
N ARG A 144 6.41 17.13 -4.56
CA ARG A 144 6.39 17.13 -3.09
C ARG A 144 7.36 16.08 -2.53
N TYR A 145 7.33 14.85 -3.04
CA TYR A 145 8.27 13.82 -2.60
C TYR A 145 9.74 14.18 -2.85
N ARG A 146 10.06 14.88 -3.96
CA ARG A 146 11.42 15.40 -4.18
C ARG A 146 11.78 16.45 -3.13
N THR A 147 10.88 17.39 -2.85
CA THR A 147 11.07 18.42 -1.81
C THR A 147 11.29 17.78 -0.43
N ASP A 148 10.52 16.75 -0.07
CA ASP A 148 10.67 16.03 1.19
C ASP A 148 12.02 15.31 1.28
N ALA A 149 12.47 14.68 0.18
CA ALA A 149 13.79 14.04 0.11
C ALA A 149 14.92 15.06 0.29
N ASP A 150 14.84 16.21 -0.39
CA ASP A 150 15.83 17.29 -0.32
C ASP A 150 15.81 17.97 1.05
N LEU A 151 14.65 18.05 1.72
CA LEU A 151 14.55 18.57 3.10
C LEU A 151 15.28 17.65 4.08
N VAL A 152 15.05 16.33 3.97
CA VAL A 152 15.76 15.35 4.81
C VAL A 152 17.28 15.38 4.57
N GLU A 153 17.70 15.56 3.31
CA GLU A 153 19.12 15.65 2.98
C GLU A 153 19.80 16.87 3.59
N ARG A 154 19.15 18.03 3.55
CA ARG A 154 19.71 19.28 4.02
C ARG A 154 19.58 19.52 5.51
N GLU A 155 18.47 19.13 6.09
CA GLU A 155 18.04 19.57 7.43
C GLU A 155 17.70 18.40 8.38
N GLY A 156 17.66 17.16 7.84
CA GLY A 156 17.44 15.95 8.64
C GLY A 156 15.96 15.62 8.87
N LEU A 157 15.75 14.54 9.63
CA LEU A 157 14.40 13.99 9.86
C LEU A 157 13.51 14.92 10.71
N GLU A 158 14.07 15.66 11.64
CA GLU A 158 13.29 16.56 12.49
C GLU A 158 12.64 17.69 11.71
N ALA A 159 13.31 18.21 10.67
CA ALA A 159 12.73 19.20 9.78
C ALA A 159 11.54 18.62 8.98
N LEU A 160 11.66 17.38 8.52
CA LEU A 160 10.56 16.68 7.85
C LEU A 160 9.37 16.44 8.80
N VAL A 161 9.64 16.05 10.06
CA VAL A 161 8.60 15.88 11.09
C VAL A 161 7.87 17.20 11.31
N ALA A 162 8.60 18.31 11.46
CA ALA A 162 8.00 19.64 11.65
C ALA A 162 7.15 20.08 10.43
N ALA A 163 7.68 19.84 9.22
CA ALA A 163 6.95 20.13 7.98
C ALA A 163 5.67 19.28 7.87
N ALA A 164 5.74 17.99 8.14
CA ALA A 164 4.58 17.10 8.10
C ALA A 164 3.53 17.46 9.15
N ALA A 165 3.94 17.86 10.36
CA ALA A 165 3.05 18.29 11.43
C ALA A 165 2.28 19.59 11.10
N SER A 166 2.81 20.42 10.21
CA SER A 166 2.17 21.67 9.78
C SER A 166 1.10 21.48 8.69
N HIS A 167 1.00 20.30 8.09
CA HIS A 167 -0.01 20.03 7.09
C HIS A 167 -1.37 19.79 7.75
N PRO A 168 -2.45 20.26 7.12
CA PRO A 168 -3.80 19.99 7.62
C PRO A 168 -4.04 18.45 7.61
N PRO A 169 -4.72 17.94 8.63
CA PRO A 169 -5.07 16.51 8.66
C PRO A 169 -6.03 16.16 7.51
N ILE A 170 -6.00 14.91 7.10
CA ILE A 170 -6.98 14.37 6.16
C ILE A 170 -8.37 14.57 6.79
N PRO A 171 -9.34 15.20 6.09
CA PRO A 171 -10.62 15.60 6.67
C PRO A 171 -11.36 14.49 7.42
N ILE A 172 -11.38 13.28 6.89
CA ILE A 172 -12.07 12.13 7.52
C ILE A 172 -11.47 11.74 8.88
N PHE A 173 -10.22 12.15 9.18
CA PHE A 173 -9.53 11.90 10.46
C PHE A 173 -9.34 13.17 11.31
N SER A 174 -9.97 14.28 10.92
CA SER A 174 -9.81 15.56 11.61
C SER A 174 -10.19 15.43 13.09
N GLY A 175 -9.29 15.90 13.96
CA GLY A 175 -9.49 15.89 15.41
C GLY A 175 -9.27 14.55 16.11
N LEU A 176 -8.89 13.48 15.38
CA LEU A 176 -8.64 12.17 16.01
C LEU A 176 -7.21 11.99 16.52
N PHE A 177 -6.24 12.67 15.90
CA PHE A 177 -4.83 12.47 16.17
C PHE A 177 -4.11 13.82 16.28
N ASP A 178 -3.05 13.86 17.07
CA ASP A 178 -2.08 14.95 17.06
C ASP A 178 -1.17 14.82 15.82
N PRO A 179 -1.14 15.85 14.92
CA PRO A 179 -0.33 15.78 13.71
C PRO A 179 1.16 15.63 13.99
N ALA A 180 1.68 16.21 15.08
CA ALA A 180 3.10 16.11 15.41
C ALA A 180 3.46 14.72 15.94
N GLU A 181 2.60 14.12 16.76
CA GLU A 181 2.79 12.73 17.21
C GLU A 181 2.74 11.76 16.04
N MET A 182 1.76 11.92 15.12
CA MET A 182 1.67 11.09 13.94
C MET A 182 2.90 11.22 13.04
N ALA A 183 3.39 12.43 12.81
CA ALA A 183 4.58 12.67 12.00
C ALA A 183 5.82 12.03 12.63
N ARG A 184 6.02 12.19 13.95
CA ARG A 184 7.11 11.52 14.68
C ARG A 184 7.02 10.00 14.57
N ALA A 185 5.87 9.42 14.88
CA ALA A 185 5.67 7.97 14.80
C ALA A 185 5.92 7.43 13.38
N ARG A 186 5.49 8.19 12.36
CA ARG A 186 5.67 7.83 10.96
C ARG A 186 7.13 7.72 10.55
N TYR A 187 7.97 8.66 10.97
CA TYR A 187 9.35 8.76 10.48
C TYR A 187 10.41 8.21 11.44
N ALA A 188 10.06 7.93 12.71
CA ALA A 188 10.99 7.51 13.76
C ALA A 188 11.80 6.24 13.43
N ALA A 189 11.23 5.33 12.63
CA ALA A 189 11.86 4.05 12.29
C ALA A 189 12.80 4.13 11.07
N PHE A 190 12.88 5.29 10.37
CA PHE A 190 13.65 5.40 9.14
C PHE A 190 15.05 5.95 9.38
N ALA A 191 16.05 5.33 8.73
CA ALA A 191 17.32 6.00 8.50
C ALA A 191 17.15 7.10 7.43
N ALA A 192 17.70 8.28 7.65
CA ALA A 192 17.53 9.43 6.77
C ALA A 192 17.86 9.13 5.30
N SER A 193 19.00 8.45 5.04
CA SER A 193 19.43 8.11 3.68
C SER A 193 18.50 7.11 2.98
N VAL A 194 17.89 6.18 3.73
CA VAL A 194 16.92 5.24 3.19
C VAL A 194 15.61 5.97 2.86
N LEU A 195 15.15 6.86 3.75
CA LEU A 195 13.93 7.63 3.54
C LEU A 195 14.03 8.56 2.32
N GLN A 196 15.21 9.21 2.12
CA GLN A 196 15.49 9.97 0.89
C GLN A 196 15.33 9.11 -0.36
N ALA A 197 15.90 7.90 -0.37
CA ALA A 197 15.82 6.99 -1.50
C ALA A 197 14.36 6.55 -1.75
N ILE A 198 13.59 6.28 -0.69
CA ILE A 198 12.16 5.96 -0.76
C ILE A 198 11.38 7.10 -1.41
N PHE A 199 11.56 8.34 -0.95
CA PHE A 199 10.85 9.49 -1.54
C PHE A 199 11.25 9.73 -2.99
N ARG A 200 12.54 9.63 -3.34
CA ARG A 200 13.01 9.78 -4.74
C ARG A 200 12.46 8.67 -5.64
N GLY A 201 12.41 7.43 -5.16
CA GLY A 201 11.80 6.31 -5.87
C GLY A 201 10.30 6.49 -6.07
N ALA A 202 9.58 6.93 -5.05
CA ALA A 202 8.17 7.27 -5.14
C ALA A 202 7.93 8.44 -6.10
N ALA A 203 8.80 9.47 -6.09
CA ALA A 203 8.71 10.61 -7.01
C ALA A 203 8.93 10.21 -8.49
N ALA A 204 9.70 9.14 -8.72
CA ALA A 204 9.95 8.58 -10.06
C ALA A 204 8.93 7.50 -10.47
N SER A 205 7.86 7.32 -9.68
CA SER A 205 6.82 6.32 -9.91
C SER A 205 5.50 6.96 -10.31
N ASP A 206 4.74 6.23 -11.10
CA ASP A 206 3.33 6.50 -11.41
C ASP A 206 2.59 5.15 -11.46
N PHE A 207 1.29 5.15 -11.67
CA PHE A 207 0.55 3.95 -12.05
C PHE A 207 0.98 3.44 -13.44
N PRO A 208 0.70 2.16 -13.76
CA PRO A 208 0.88 1.67 -15.11
C PRO A 208 0.08 2.49 -16.13
N ASP A 209 0.50 2.39 -17.38
CA ASP A 209 -0.20 3.03 -18.50
C ASP A 209 -1.71 2.71 -18.46
N PRO A 210 -2.61 3.72 -18.67
CA PRO A 210 -4.05 3.52 -18.62
C PRO A 210 -4.57 2.41 -19.54
N ASP A 211 -3.98 2.25 -20.73
CA ASP A 211 -4.37 1.18 -21.66
C ASP A 211 -3.94 -0.20 -21.15
N ALA A 212 -2.82 -0.28 -20.43
CA ALA A 212 -2.42 -1.52 -19.77
C ALA A 212 -3.38 -1.88 -18.62
N VAL A 213 -3.81 -0.90 -17.84
CA VAL A 213 -4.82 -1.08 -16.77
C VAL A 213 -6.16 -1.52 -17.37
N ALA A 214 -6.61 -0.89 -18.46
CA ALA A 214 -7.88 -1.23 -19.11
C ALA A 214 -7.95 -2.65 -19.69
N ARG A 215 -6.79 -3.28 -19.91
CA ARG A 215 -6.73 -4.70 -20.34
C ARG A 215 -6.88 -5.70 -19.20
N LEU A 216 -6.78 -5.28 -17.96
CA LEU A 216 -6.94 -6.16 -16.80
C LEU A 216 -8.40 -6.65 -16.71
N ARG A 217 -8.56 -7.91 -16.34
CA ARG A 217 -9.87 -8.57 -16.19
C ARG A 217 -10.11 -9.06 -14.78
N GLN A 218 -9.17 -8.84 -13.88
CA GLN A 218 -9.29 -9.22 -12.49
C GLN A 218 -10.46 -8.47 -11.84
N PRO A 219 -11.32 -9.16 -11.08
CA PRO A 219 -12.23 -8.49 -10.16
C PRO A 219 -11.46 -7.53 -9.27
N THR A 220 -11.94 -6.31 -9.12
CA THR A 220 -11.24 -5.27 -8.36
C THR A 220 -12.20 -4.56 -7.40
N LEU A 221 -11.85 -4.53 -6.13
CA LEU A 221 -12.50 -3.70 -5.12
C LEU A 221 -11.66 -2.43 -4.90
N LEU A 222 -12.26 -1.28 -5.20
CA LEU A 222 -11.70 0.04 -4.95
C LEU A 222 -12.32 0.61 -3.68
N LEU A 223 -11.49 1.02 -2.73
CA LEU A 223 -11.90 1.66 -1.48
C LEU A 223 -11.28 3.05 -1.45
N ALA A 224 -12.08 4.10 -1.36
CA ALA A 224 -11.61 5.48 -1.37
C ALA A 224 -12.34 6.31 -0.30
N TRP A 225 -11.74 7.41 0.11
CA TRP A 225 -12.36 8.43 0.93
C TRP A 225 -12.29 9.80 0.25
N GLU A 226 -13.02 10.76 0.78
CA GLU A 226 -13.09 12.12 0.25
C GLU A 226 -12.09 13.06 0.92
N GLY A 227 -11.71 14.13 0.22
CA GLY A 227 -10.96 15.25 0.78
C GLY A 227 -9.48 15.05 1.01
N ASP A 228 -8.87 14.01 0.44
CA ASP A 228 -7.44 13.70 0.56
C ASP A 228 -6.70 14.03 -0.75
N GLU A 229 -5.85 15.06 -0.72
CA GLU A 229 -5.07 15.48 -1.89
C GLU A 229 -4.03 14.44 -2.32
N GLY A 230 -3.51 13.65 -1.37
CA GLY A 230 -2.55 12.58 -1.64
C GLY A 230 -3.22 11.34 -2.28
N HIS A 231 -4.52 11.16 -2.04
CA HIS A 231 -5.33 10.05 -2.53
C HIS A 231 -6.65 10.57 -3.12
N PRO A 232 -6.58 11.37 -4.19
CA PRO A 232 -7.76 12.05 -4.71
C PRO A 232 -8.80 11.05 -5.21
N LEU A 233 -10.07 11.28 -4.86
CA LEU A 233 -11.18 10.44 -5.29
C LEU A 233 -11.22 10.28 -6.83
N SER A 234 -10.76 11.29 -7.56
CA SER A 234 -10.67 11.24 -9.04
C SER A 234 -9.79 10.10 -9.55
N THR A 235 -8.73 9.69 -8.82
CA THR A 235 -7.92 8.52 -9.19
C THR A 235 -8.74 7.23 -9.04
N ALA A 236 -9.48 7.06 -7.94
CA ALA A 236 -10.32 5.87 -7.74
C ALA A 236 -11.45 5.80 -8.75
N VAL A 237 -12.09 6.93 -9.07
CA VAL A 237 -13.11 7.03 -10.12
C VAL A 237 -12.52 6.65 -11.48
N ARG A 238 -11.35 7.21 -11.83
CA ARG A 238 -10.68 6.87 -13.09
C ARG A 238 -10.32 5.39 -13.20
N LEU A 239 -9.85 4.77 -12.10
CA LEU A 239 -9.62 3.32 -12.05
C LEU A 239 -10.92 2.52 -12.25
N SER A 240 -12.04 2.96 -11.67
CA SER A 240 -13.33 2.28 -11.84
C SER A 240 -13.87 2.36 -13.27
N GLU A 241 -13.49 3.39 -14.03
CA GLU A 241 -13.82 3.52 -15.45
C GLU A 241 -12.93 2.63 -16.33
N LEU A 242 -11.65 2.48 -15.97
CA LEU A 242 -10.68 1.71 -16.74
C LEU A 242 -10.84 0.19 -16.51
N LEU A 243 -11.09 -0.21 -15.26
CA LEU A 243 -11.16 -1.62 -14.86
C LEU A 243 -12.59 -2.17 -15.06
N PRO A 244 -12.83 -3.07 -16.03
CA PRO A 244 -14.18 -3.47 -16.40
C PRO A 244 -14.93 -4.26 -15.32
N ASN A 245 -14.19 -4.84 -14.36
CA ASN A 245 -14.73 -5.62 -13.26
C ASN A 245 -14.50 -4.95 -11.90
N ALA A 246 -14.45 -3.61 -11.87
CA ALA A 246 -14.25 -2.87 -10.64
C ALA A 246 -15.58 -2.56 -9.93
N THR A 247 -15.50 -2.58 -8.60
CA THR A 247 -16.54 -2.03 -7.72
C THR A 247 -15.88 -0.96 -6.85
N LEU A 248 -16.44 0.25 -6.80
CA LEU A 248 -15.95 1.36 -6.00
C LEU A 248 -16.84 1.58 -4.78
N SER A 249 -16.23 1.67 -3.60
CA SER A 249 -16.86 2.10 -2.35
C SER A 249 -16.17 3.36 -1.83
N VAL A 250 -16.94 4.41 -1.60
CA VAL A 250 -16.43 5.71 -1.12
C VAL A 250 -16.93 5.96 0.30
N ALA A 251 -16.01 6.33 1.19
CA ALA A 251 -16.31 6.76 2.55
C ALA A 251 -16.28 8.29 2.63
N GLY A 252 -17.39 8.91 2.95
CA GLY A 252 -17.48 10.35 3.21
C GLY A 252 -17.26 10.70 4.68
N ARG A 253 -17.39 9.72 5.59
CA ARG A 253 -17.28 9.91 7.05
C ARG A 253 -16.53 8.75 7.68
N LEU A 254 -15.89 9.00 8.83
CA LEU A 254 -15.12 8.00 9.57
C LEU A 254 -15.89 6.69 9.82
N GLN A 255 -17.16 6.79 10.19
CA GLN A 255 -18.00 5.63 10.48
C GLN A 255 -18.20 4.70 9.25
N ASP A 256 -18.11 5.24 8.03
CA ASP A 256 -18.28 4.49 6.79
C ASP A 256 -17.12 3.48 6.59
N LEU A 257 -15.92 3.80 7.13
CA LEU A 257 -14.75 2.92 7.10
C LEU A 257 -14.99 1.59 7.84
N GLY A 258 -15.88 1.58 8.84
CA GLY A 258 -16.25 0.37 9.59
C GLY A 258 -16.88 -0.74 8.73
N ALA A 259 -17.41 -0.40 7.56
CA ALA A 259 -17.96 -1.38 6.61
C ALA A 259 -16.87 -2.07 5.76
N TRP A 260 -15.69 -1.48 5.60
CA TRP A 260 -14.67 -1.96 4.67
C TRP A 260 -14.16 -3.39 4.96
N PRO A 261 -13.88 -3.81 6.22
CA PRO A 261 -13.49 -5.19 6.48
C PRO A 261 -14.52 -6.22 6.03
N ARG A 262 -15.83 -5.88 6.14
CA ARG A 262 -16.91 -6.73 5.64
C ARG A 262 -16.93 -6.77 4.11
N LEU A 263 -16.80 -5.62 3.45
CA LEU A 263 -16.77 -5.53 1.98
C LEU A 263 -15.60 -6.35 1.41
N VAL A 264 -14.42 -6.27 2.03
CA VAL A 264 -13.24 -7.06 1.62
C VAL A 264 -13.52 -8.57 1.78
N ALA A 265 -14.09 -8.99 2.90
CA ALA A 265 -14.39 -10.40 3.13
C ALA A 265 -15.45 -10.94 2.14
N GLU A 266 -16.52 -10.20 1.90
CA GLU A 266 -17.56 -10.55 0.93
C GLU A 266 -17.00 -10.60 -0.50
N PHE A 267 -16.13 -9.64 -0.86
CA PHE A 267 -15.45 -9.62 -2.16
C PHE A 267 -14.54 -10.83 -2.31
N CYS A 268 -13.67 -11.10 -1.35
CA CYS A 268 -12.76 -12.24 -1.38
C CYS A 268 -13.51 -13.57 -1.44
N ALA A 269 -14.59 -13.74 -0.69
CA ALA A 269 -15.41 -14.95 -0.72
C ALA A 269 -16.06 -15.20 -2.09
N ARG A 270 -16.39 -14.15 -2.84
CA ARG A 270 -16.98 -14.24 -4.18
C ARG A 270 -15.95 -14.59 -5.25
N TYR A 271 -14.72 -14.15 -5.08
CA TYR A 271 -13.65 -14.27 -6.07
C TYR A 271 -12.49 -15.11 -5.55
N SER A 272 -12.81 -16.25 -4.94
CA SER A 272 -11.84 -17.27 -4.58
C SER A 272 -11.00 -17.67 -5.81
N VAL A 273 -9.67 -17.75 -5.65
CA VAL A 273 -8.67 -17.97 -6.73
C VAL A 273 -8.05 -19.34 -6.69
#